data_d96ce99979c0e8c650fc731774939aba
#
_entry.id   d96ce99979c0e8c650fc731774939aba
#
_cell.length_a   1.000
_cell.length_b   1.000
_cell.length_c   1.000
_cell.angle_alpha   90.00
_cell.angle_beta   90.00
_cell.angle_gamma   90.00
#
_symmetry.space_group_name_H-M   'P 1'
#
loop_
_entity.id
_entity.type
_entity.pdbx_description
1 polymer ?
#
loop_
_entity_poly.entity_id
_entity_poly.type
_entity_poly.pdbx_seq_one_letter_code
_entity_poly.pdbx_strand_id
1 'polypeptide(L)'
;MLNENIVDLIHSKKEEYFEKFLSENLSPREGVTEIIDLCTKSKIKLGFITTTSLKNINSIKTALLGKLDFSCFDIITSIEDVKNPKPDSEVYAFALSELGLDKSDVYVIEDTKANQSAAIELGITCFLNPGEYALVGTNDNPNYEISKSISSIINNT
;
A
#
# COMPACT_ATOMS: atom_id res chain seq x y z
N MET A 1 -23.68 -22.38 3.83
CA MET A 1 -22.78 -22.03 2.72
C MET A 1 -23.40 -20.87 1.97
N LEU A 2 -22.69 -19.76 1.82
CA LEU A 2 -23.12 -18.66 0.94
C LEU A 2 -23.11 -19.20 -0.51
N ASN A 3 -24.20 -18.95 -1.24
CA ASN A 3 -24.31 -19.33 -2.63
C ASN A 3 -23.30 -18.53 -3.46
N GLU A 4 -22.55 -19.15 -4.36
CA GLU A 4 -21.55 -18.50 -5.23
C GLU A 4 -22.12 -17.24 -5.90
N ASN A 5 -23.35 -17.28 -6.38
CA ASN A 5 -24.05 -16.13 -6.95
C ASN A 5 -24.19 -14.93 -6.00
N ILE A 6 -24.26 -15.16 -4.69
CA ILE A 6 -24.34 -14.08 -3.69
C ILE A 6 -22.96 -13.47 -3.46
N VAL A 7 -21.92 -14.28 -3.44
CA VAL A 7 -20.53 -13.82 -3.31
C VAL A 7 -20.17 -12.94 -4.51
N ASP A 8 -20.46 -13.39 -5.72
CA ASP A 8 -20.21 -12.63 -6.96
C ASP A 8 -20.98 -11.31 -6.99
N LEU A 9 -22.25 -11.32 -6.53
CA LEU A 9 -23.04 -10.09 -6.43
C LEU A 9 -22.44 -9.10 -5.42
N ILE A 10 -21.97 -9.58 -4.27
CA ILE A 10 -21.31 -8.75 -3.26
C ILE A 10 -20.03 -8.15 -3.82
N HIS A 11 -19.21 -8.95 -4.50
CA HIS A 11 -17.99 -8.48 -5.15
C HIS A 11 -18.28 -7.41 -6.21
N SER A 12 -19.24 -7.65 -7.10
CA SER A 12 -19.65 -6.71 -8.14
C SER A 12 -20.15 -5.39 -7.54
N LYS A 13 -20.98 -5.45 -6.50
CA LYS A 13 -21.47 -4.25 -5.80
C LYS A 13 -20.35 -3.51 -5.07
N LYS A 14 -19.43 -4.22 -4.43
CA LYS A 14 -18.24 -3.61 -3.79
C LYS A 14 -17.41 -2.85 -4.82
N GLU A 15 -17.17 -3.41 -6.01
CA GLU A 15 -16.43 -2.74 -7.09
C GLU A 15 -17.15 -1.50 -7.60
N GLU A 16 -18.47 -1.57 -7.83
CA GLU A 16 -19.30 -0.43 -8.27
C GLU A 16 -19.23 0.73 -7.25
N TYR A 17 -19.39 0.42 -5.97
CA TYR A 17 -19.28 1.43 -4.90
C TYR A 17 -17.86 1.97 -4.76
N PHE A 18 -16.85 1.13 -4.93
CA PHE A 18 -15.45 1.55 -4.89
C PHE A 18 -15.13 2.54 -6.02
N GLU A 19 -15.50 2.24 -7.25
CA GLU A 19 -15.31 3.16 -8.39
C GLU A 19 -16.03 4.51 -8.17
N LYS A 20 -17.26 4.46 -7.71
CA LYS A 20 -18.04 5.67 -7.40
C LYS A 20 -17.38 6.50 -6.29
N PHE A 21 -16.96 5.86 -5.20
CA PHE A 21 -16.30 6.54 -4.08
C PHE A 21 -14.97 7.18 -4.50
N LEU A 22 -14.16 6.48 -5.30
CA LEU A 22 -12.90 6.99 -5.82
C LEU A 22 -13.09 8.26 -6.68
N SER A 23 -14.14 8.29 -7.51
CA SER A 23 -14.36 9.40 -8.43
C SER A 23 -14.73 10.71 -7.73
N GLU A 24 -15.28 10.63 -6.52
CA GLU A 24 -15.85 11.82 -5.86
C GLU A 24 -14.84 12.62 -5.02
N ASN A 25 -13.86 11.99 -4.35
CA ASN A 25 -13.02 12.71 -3.37
C ASN A 25 -11.62 12.13 -3.12
N LEU A 26 -11.06 11.29 -3.99
CA LEU A 26 -9.75 10.71 -3.72
C LEU A 26 -8.63 11.76 -3.82
N SER A 27 -7.82 11.81 -2.78
CA SER A 27 -6.58 12.61 -2.74
C SER A 27 -5.49 11.79 -2.04
N PRO A 28 -4.22 12.00 -2.38
CA PRO A 28 -3.13 11.47 -1.59
C PRO A 28 -3.26 11.92 -0.13
N ARG A 29 -2.90 11.05 0.80
CA ARG A 29 -2.82 11.42 2.21
C ARG A 29 -1.69 12.43 2.41
N GLU A 30 -1.82 13.24 3.47
CA GLU A 30 -0.79 14.20 3.87
C GLU A 30 0.58 13.52 3.99
N GLY A 31 1.61 14.12 3.39
CA GLY A 31 2.97 13.62 3.36
C GLY A 31 3.30 12.65 2.21
N VAL A 32 2.31 12.14 1.46
CA VAL A 32 2.56 11.20 0.36
C VAL A 32 3.30 11.88 -0.79
N THR A 33 2.84 13.06 -1.21
CA THR A 33 3.47 13.81 -2.30
C THR A 33 4.87 14.26 -1.92
N GLU A 34 5.08 14.67 -0.69
CA GLU A 34 6.37 15.10 -0.14
C GLU A 34 7.40 13.95 -0.14
N ILE A 35 6.97 12.74 0.28
CA ILE A 35 7.84 11.55 0.24
C ILE A 35 8.20 11.18 -1.20
N ILE A 36 7.25 11.18 -2.11
CA ILE A 36 7.47 10.87 -3.53
C ILE A 36 8.45 11.88 -4.13
N ASP A 37 8.26 13.16 -3.87
CA ASP A 37 9.16 14.22 -4.32
C ASP A 37 10.58 14.06 -3.78
N LEU A 38 10.70 13.72 -2.47
CA LEU A 38 11.99 13.48 -1.85
C LEU A 38 12.70 12.28 -2.50
N CYS A 39 12.01 11.16 -2.64
CA CYS A 39 12.56 9.96 -3.26
C CYS A 39 12.98 10.21 -4.72
N THR A 40 12.13 10.88 -5.48
CA THR A 40 12.44 11.22 -6.89
C THR A 40 13.68 12.12 -7.01
N LYS A 41 13.78 13.17 -6.19
CA LYS A 41 14.94 14.08 -6.16
C LYS A 41 16.21 13.36 -5.72
N SER A 42 16.08 12.41 -4.79
CA SER A 42 17.20 11.62 -4.26
C SER A 42 17.51 10.37 -5.08
N LYS A 43 16.77 10.09 -6.15
CA LYS A 43 16.89 8.90 -6.99
C LYS A 43 16.69 7.59 -6.20
N ILE A 44 15.83 7.62 -5.19
CA ILE A 44 15.41 6.46 -4.41
C ILE A 44 14.28 5.78 -5.16
N LYS A 45 14.38 4.46 -5.33
CA LYS A 45 13.33 3.66 -5.99
C LYS A 45 12.04 3.68 -5.19
N LEU A 46 10.93 3.76 -5.90
CA LEU A 46 9.58 3.79 -5.33
C LEU A 46 8.77 2.58 -5.79
N GLY A 47 8.06 1.94 -4.86
CA GLY A 47 7.09 0.88 -5.14
C GLY A 47 5.70 1.22 -4.65
N PHE A 48 4.68 1.03 -5.49
CA PHE A 48 3.28 1.02 -5.10
C PHE A 48 2.84 -0.43 -4.91
N ILE A 49 2.95 -0.93 -3.66
CA ILE A 49 2.80 -2.35 -3.35
C ILE A 49 1.38 -2.64 -2.87
N THR A 50 0.61 -3.32 -3.70
CA THR A 50 -0.78 -3.67 -3.44
C THR A 50 -1.09 -5.08 -3.93
N THR A 51 -2.14 -5.69 -3.40
CA THR A 51 -2.72 -6.95 -3.88
C THR A 51 -4.19 -6.77 -4.27
N THR A 52 -4.54 -5.56 -4.71
CA THR A 52 -5.83 -5.32 -5.38
C THR A 52 -5.75 -5.67 -6.86
N SER A 53 -6.90 -5.75 -7.55
CA SER A 53 -6.95 -6.08 -8.97
C SER A 53 -6.38 -4.95 -9.85
N LEU A 54 -5.90 -5.30 -11.05
CA LEU A 54 -5.47 -4.30 -12.06
C LEU A 54 -6.58 -3.31 -12.39
N LYS A 55 -7.84 -3.75 -12.40
CA LYS A 55 -9.00 -2.88 -12.59
C LYS A 55 -9.06 -1.79 -11.52
N ASN A 56 -8.92 -2.16 -10.25
CA ASN A 56 -8.90 -1.20 -9.13
C ASN A 56 -7.71 -0.25 -9.19
N ILE A 57 -6.53 -0.75 -9.57
CA ILE A 57 -5.33 0.10 -9.77
C ILE A 57 -5.61 1.16 -10.84
N ASN A 58 -6.21 0.79 -11.96
CA ASN A 58 -6.55 1.72 -13.03
C ASN A 58 -7.60 2.76 -12.57
N SER A 59 -8.59 2.35 -11.79
CA SER A 59 -9.57 3.27 -11.20
C SER A 59 -8.90 4.27 -10.24
N ILE A 60 -7.95 3.82 -9.41
CA ILE A 60 -7.16 4.69 -8.53
C ILE A 60 -6.32 5.69 -9.35
N LYS A 61 -5.61 5.20 -10.38
CA LYS A 61 -4.81 6.05 -11.27
C LYS A 61 -5.66 7.15 -11.92
N THR A 62 -6.85 6.78 -12.40
CA THR A 62 -7.80 7.71 -13.02
C THR A 62 -8.29 8.75 -12.00
N ALA A 63 -8.67 8.33 -10.80
CA ALA A 63 -9.16 9.21 -9.76
C ALA A 63 -8.10 10.19 -9.21
N LEU A 64 -6.83 9.80 -9.28
CA LEU A 64 -5.69 10.63 -8.86
C LEU A 64 -5.04 11.40 -10.02
N LEU A 65 -5.61 11.36 -11.22
CA LEU A 65 -5.05 12.08 -12.36
C LEU A 65 -4.90 13.58 -12.05
N GLY A 66 -3.70 14.11 -12.28
CA GLY A 66 -3.33 15.49 -11.95
C GLY A 66 -3.05 15.76 -10.48
N LYS A 67 -3.20 14.76 -9.59
CA LYS A 67 -2.88 14.83 -8.15
C LYS A 67 -1.66 13.98 -7.79
N LEU A 68 -1.45 12.88 -8.51
CA LEU A 68 -0.34 11.97 -8.32
C LEU A 68 0.09 11.39 -9.66
N ASP A 69 1.38 11.49 -9.98
CA ASP A 69 1.97 10.89 -11.17
C ASP A 69 2.45 9.47 -10.85
N PHE A 70 1.76 8.48 -11.39
CA PHE A 70 2.12 7.07 -11.19
C PHE A 70 3.35 6.63 -11.98
N SER A 71 3.88 7.45 -12.89
CA SER A 71 5.13 7.16 -13.60
C SER A 71 6.37 7.26 -12.71
N CYS A 72 6.24 7.84 -11.51
CA CYS A 72 7.32 7.91 -10.53
C CYS A 72 7.61 6.56 -9.83
N PHE A 73 6.70 5.58 -9.93
CA PHE A 73 6.91 4.28 -9.31
C PHE A 73 7.69 3.34 -10.24
N ASP A 74 8.79 2.80 -9.72
CA ASP A 74 9.61 1.80 -10.43
C ASP A 74 8.90 0.45 -10.51
N ILE A 75 7.99 0.16 -9.57
CA ILE A 75 7.12 -1.02 -9.57
C ILE A 75 5.72 -0.68 -9.05
N ILE A 76 4.71 -1.30 -9.66
CA ILE A 76 3.33 -1.31 -9.18
C ILE A 76 2.87 -2.75 -9.19
N THR A 77 2.56 -3.31 -8.01
CA THR A 77 2.10 -4.70 -7.91
C THR A 77 0.57 -4.80 -7.89
N SER A 78 0.07 -6.01 -8.14
CA SER A 78 -1.35 -6.36 -8.17
C SER A 78 -1.59 -7.73 -7.56
N ILE A 79 -2.84 -8.17 -7.48
CA ILE A 79 -3.20 -9.53 -7.06
C ILE A 79 -2.67 -10.59 -8.05
N GLU A 80 -2.49 -10.21 -9.32
CA GLU A 80 -2.04 -11.11 -10.38
C GLU A 80 -0.57 -11.49 -10.28
N ASP A 81 0.23 -10.74 -9.49
CA ASP A 81 1.67 -10.95 -9.33
C ASP A 81 2.02 -11.98 -8.24
N VAL A 82 1.04 -12.39 -7.43
CA VAL A 82 1.25 -13.27 -6.27
C VAL A 82 0.19 -14.35 -6.16
N LYS A 83 0.54 -15.46 -5.52
CA LYS A 83 -0.40 -16.53 -5.19
C LYS A 83 -1.14 -16.24 -3.88
N ASN A 84 -0.42 -15.69 -2.92
CA ASN A 84 -0.93 -15.37 -1.60
C ASN A 84 -0.96 -13.84 -1.44
N PRO A 85 -2.17 -13.22 -1.47
CA PRO A 85 -2.28 -11.77 -1.29
C PRO A 85 -2.01 -11.36 0.17
N LYS A 86 -1.78 -10.06 0.39
CA LYS A 86 -1.73 -9.49 1.74
C LYS A 86 -2.89 -10.04 2.61
N PRO A 87 -2.63 -10.41 3.87
CA PRO A 87 -1.44 -10.09 4.66
C PRO A 87 -0.29 -11.12 4.56
N ASP A 88 -0.19 -11.91 3.49
CA ASP A 88 1.01 -12.70 3.22
C ASP A 88 2.16 -11.79 2.77
N SER A 89 3.40 -12.18 3.07
CA SER A 89 4.59 -11.39 2.74
C SER A 89 5.05 -11.54 1.27
N GLU A 90 4.43 -12.42 0.49
CA GLU A 90 4.84 -12.77 -0.87
C GLU A 90 4.99 -11.54 -1.78
N VAL A 91 4.06 -10.58 -1.69
CA VAL A 91 4.11 -9.37 -2.55
C VAL A 91 5.33 -8.49 -2.26
N TYR A 92 5.79 -8.44 -1.02
CA TYR A 92 7.01 -7.68 -0.67
C TYR A 92 8.25 -8.40 -1.18
N ALA A 93 8.32 -9.74 -1.03
CA ALA A 93 9.40 -10.56 -1.57
C ALA A 93 9.48 -10.44 -3.10
N PHE A 94 8.33 -10.48 -3.79
CA PHE A 94 8.23 -10.25 -5.22
C PHE A 94 8.79 -8.87 -5.61
N ALA A 95 8.34 -7.80 -4.94
CA ALA A 95 8.79 -6.45 -5.24
C ALA A 95 10.29 -6.26 -5.01
N LEU A 96 10.86 -6.82 -3.93
CA LEU A 96 12.31 -6.81 -3.69
C LEU A 96 13.09 -7.48 -4.82
N SER A 97 12.61 -8.64 -5.29
CA SER A 97 13.22 -9.38 -6.39
C SER A 97 13.21 -8.57 -7.68
N GLU A 98 12.06 -7.99 -8.05
CA GLU A 98 11.91 -7.19 -9.28
C GLU A 98 12.77 -5.92 -9.26
N LEU A 99 12.89 -5.28 -8.10
CA LEU A 99 13.70 -4.07 -7.95
C LEU A 99 15.20 -4.39 -7.76
N GLY A 100 15.56 -5.65 -7.49
CA GLY A 100 16.94 -6.04 -7.19
C GLY A 100 17.46 -5.39 -5.91
N LEU A 101 16.63 -5.34 -4.86
CA LEU A 101 16.94 -4.70 -3.58
C LEU A 101 16.96 -5.73 -2.45
N ASP A 102 17.84 -5.49 -1.46
CA ASP A 102 17.82 -6.22 -0.20
C ASP A 102 16.79 -5.61 0.76
N LYS A 103 16.21 -6.47 1.62
CA LYS A 103 15.24 -6.05 2.64
C LYS A 103 15.78 -5.03 3.65
N SER A 104 17.10 -4.99 3.84
CA SER A 104 17.78 -4.00 4.69
C SER A 104 17.86 -2.60 4.07
N ASP A 105 17.66 -2.49 2.76
CA ASP A 105 17.84 -1.25 2.00
C ASP A 105 16.51 -0.55 1.68
N VAL A 106 15.42 -1.08 2.23
CA VAL A 106 14.07 -0.59 1.97
C VAL A 106 13.30 -0.27 3.24
N TYR A 107 12.38 0.66 3.10
CA TYR A 107 11.35 0.95 4.09
C TYR A 107 9.98 0.70 3.47
N VAL A 108 9.05 0.19 4.27
CA VAL A 108 7.65 0.03 3.89
C VAL A 108 6.78 0.92 4.77
N ILE A 109 5.75 1.52 4.19
CA ILE A 109 4.71 2.25 4.89
C ILE A 109 3.40 1.52 4.63
N GLU A 110 2.73 1.08 5.69
CA GLU A 110 1.47 0.36 5.63
C GLU A 110 0.38 1.02 6.46
N ASP A 111 -0.88 0.77 6.11
CA ASP A 111 -2.04 1.34 6.77
C ASP A 111 -2.72 0.40 7.77
N THR A 112 -2.39 -0.88 7.74
CA THR A 112 -2.93 -1.90 8.64
C THR A 112 -1.83 -2.67 9.38
N LYS A 113 -2.13 -3.08 10.62
CA LYS A 113 -1.21 -3.92 11.41
C LYS A 113 -0.91 -5.26 10.73
N ALA A 114 -1.89 -5.87 10.08
CA ALA A 114 -1.71 -7.14 9.43
C ALA A 114 -0.66 -7.05 8.31
N ASN A 115 -0.76 -6.03 7.47
CA ASN A 115 0.21 -5.80 6.40
C ASN A 115 1.59 -5.38 6.95
N GLN A 116 1.62 -4.53 8.01
CA GLN A 116 2.85 -4.19 8.70
C GLN A 116 3.56 -5.45 9.22
N SER A 117 2.82 -6.34 9.90
CA SER A 117 3.37 -7.60 10.42
C SER A 117 4.00 -8.45 9.32
N ALA A 118 3.33 -8.56 8.17
CA ALA A 118 3.85 -9.33 7.03
C ALA A 118 5.19 -8.78 6.50
N ALA A 119 5.34 -7.45 6.41
CA ALA A 119 6.59 -6.83 6.01
C ALA A 119 7.69 -7.05 7.07
N ILE A 120 7.37 -6.91 8.36
CA ILE A 120 8.30 -7.12 9.49
C ILE A 120 8.74 -8.59 9.56
N GLU A 121 7.84 -9.56 9.36
CA GLU A 121 8.17 -10.99 9.33
C GLU A 121 9.18 -11.34 8.23
N LEU A 122 9.11 -10.65 7.08
CA LEU A 122 10.11 -10.76 6.03
C LEU A 122 11.46 -10.10 6.42
N GLY A 123 11.48 -9.29 7.46
CA GLY A 123 12.65 -8.57 7.96
C GLY A 123 12.83 -7.17 7.38
N ILE A 124 11.76 -6.59 6.84
CA ILE A 124 11.74 -5.20 6.34
C ILE A 124 11.35 -4.25 7.48
N THR A 125 12.00 -3.11 7.57
CA THR A 125 11.56 -2.01 8.46
C THR A 125 10.26 -1.43 7.91
N CYS A 126 9.18 -1.49 8.70
CA CYS A 126 7.86 -1.09 8.26
C CYS A 126 7.20 -0.11 9.25
N PHE A 127 6.85 1.06 8.75
CA PHE A 127 6.10 2.07 9.49
C PHE A 127 4.60 1.85 9.30
N LEU A 128 3.84 1.89 10.40
CA LEU A 128 2.39 1.88 10.37
C LEU A 128 1.87 3.33 10.35
N ASN A 129 1.20 3.70 9.28
CA ASN A 129 0.44 4.94 9.17
C ASN A 129 -1.05 4.61 8.99
N PRO A 130 -1.81 4.38 10.08
CA PRO A 130 -3.15 3.85 10.01
C PRO A 130 -4.10 4.81 9.28
N GLY A 131 -4.96 4.25 8.44
CA GLY A 131 -6.07 4.96 7.83
C GLY A 131 -7.10 5.36 8.89
N GLU A 132 -7.99 6.28 8.54
CA GLU A 132 -9.04 6.78 9.44
C GLU A 132 -9.89 5.66 10.06
N TYR A 133 -10.10 4.58 9.32
CA TYR A 133 -10.92 3.43 9.73
C TYR A 133 -10.09 2.21 10.14
N ALA A 134 -8.74 2.33 10.21
CA ALA A 134 -7.90 1.23 10.62
C ALA A 134 -8.03 0.99 12.14
N LEU A 135 -8.43 -0.21 12.53
CA LEU A 135 -8.43 -0.62 13.94
C LEU A 135 -7.01 -0.81 14.41
N VAL A 136 -6.47 0.18 15.08
CA VAL A 136 -5.15 0.10 15.72
C VAL A 136 -5.34 -0.55 17.09
N GLY A 137 -5.09 -1.87 17.17
CA GLY A 137 -5.02 -2.55 18.48
C GLY A 137 -3.82 -2.04 19.27
N THR A 138 -3.97 -1.90 20.59
CA THR A 138 -2.87 -1.65 21.53
C THR A 138 -2.03 -2.93 21.65
N ASN A 139 -0.93 -3.02 20.91
CA ASN A 139 0.10 -4.03 21.15
C ASN A 139 1.39 -3.29 21.51
N ASP A 140 1.88 -3.55 22.72
CA ASP A 140 3.15 -3.04 23.25
C ASP A 140 4.37 -3.76 22.64
N ASN A 141 4.29 -4.22 21.40
CA ASN A 141 5.43 -4.84 20.73
C ASN A 141 6.40 -3.75 20.27
N PRO A 142 7.62 -3.67 20.83
CA PRO A 142 8.60 -2.64 20.50
C PRO A 142 9.06 -2.64 19.03
N ASN A 143 8.73 -3.70 18.26
CA ASN A 143 9.06 -3.79 16.84
C ASN A 143 8.04 -3.11 15.92
N TYR A 144 6.96 -2.55 16.47
CA TYR A 144 5.95 -1.84 15.70
C TYR A 144 6.14 -0.33 15.85
N GLU A 145 6.60 0.30 14.80
CA GLU A 145 6.65 1.76 14.74
C GLU A 145 5.31 2.29 14.20
N ILE A 146 4.67 3.16 14.99
CA ILE A 146 3.45 3.87 14.60
C ILE A 146 3.82 5.30 14.30
N SER A 147 3.59 5.71 13.06
CA SER A 147 3.76 7.10 12.65
C SER A 147 2.43 7.84 12.69
N LYS A 148 2.41 9.02 13.32
CA LYS A 148 1.23 9.89 13.34
C LYS A 148 0.94 10.50 11.98
N SER A 149 1.95 10.66 11.14
CA SER A 149 1.85 11.12 9.76
C SER A 149 3.03 10.60 8.94
N ILE A 150 2.86 10.53 7.63
CA ILE A 150 3.95 10.17 6.71
C ILE A 150 5.09 11.20 6.81
N SER A 151 4.77 12.47 7.01
CA SER A 151 5.78 13.53 7.22
C SER A 151 6.69 13.29 8.42
N SER A 152 6.21 12.60 9.47
CA SER A 152 7.04 12.26 10.63
C SER A 152 8.05 11.15 10.31
N ILE A 153 7.80 10.30 9.31
CA ILE A 153 8.75 9.29 8.84
C ILE A 153 9.94 9.98 8.16
N ILE A 154 9.66 10.96 7.29
CA ILE A 154 10.70 11.70 6.55
C ILE A 154 11.71 12.35 7.49
N ASN A 155 11.26 12.86 8.63
CA ASN A 155 12.11 13.56 9.60
C ASN A 155 12.95 12.61 10.49
N ASN A 156 12.68 11.30 10.44
CA ASN A 156 13.33 10.27 11.26
C ASN A 156 14.23 9.32 10.45
N THR A 157 14.27 9.47 9.13
CA THR A 157 15.17 8.76 8.20
C THR A 157 16.27 9.69 7.69
#